data_7edd10c2166f486fc8f8e9c5628e6b65
#
_entry.id   7edd10c2166f486fc8f8e9c5628e6b65
#
_cell.length_a   1.000
_cell.length_b   1.000
_cell.length_c   1.000
_cell.angle_alpha   90.00
_cell.angle_beta   90.00
_cell.angle_gamma   90.00
#
_symmetry.space_group_name_H-M   'P 1'
#
loop_
_entity.id
_entity.type
_entity.pdbx_description
1 polymer ?
#
loop_
_entity_poly.entity_id
_entity_poly.type
_entity_poly.pdbx_seq_one_letter_code
_entity_poly.pdbx_strand_id
1 'polypeptide(L)'
;MGFSPVYDKNSRVLILGSFPSVKSREIAFYYGNKQNRFWKTVCGFFGANVPESVEEKRAFLLRNKIALWDMAISCEIAGSSDASVKNAVLADLQPIFSTANIKKIFLNGTLAYQLFVQKYENITIPYVKMPSTSPANPRFQAEIWHKELQDVFSIQ
;
A
#
# COMPACT_ATOMS: atom_id res chain seq x y z
N MET A 1 6.05 11.66 -10.08
CA MET A 1 6.87 11.19 -8.97
C MET A 1 6.00 10.65 -7.85
N GLY A 2 6.48 9.63 -7.19
CA GLY A 2 5.76 9.03 -6.08
C GLY A 2 5.98 9.76 -4.77
N PHE A 3 5.32 9.28 -3.73
CA PHE A 3 5.45 9.81 -2.38
C PHE A 3 6.57 9.11 -1.62
N SER A 4 7.07 9.74 -0.56
CA SER A 4 8.00 9.10 0.35
C SER A 4 7.30 7.99 1.12
N PRO A 5 8.00 6.90 1.46
CA PRO A 5 7.38 5.83 2.24
C PRO A 5 7.03 6.27 3.65
N VAL A 6 5.98 5.66 4.19
CA VAL A 6 5.61 5.83 5.60
C VAL A 6 6.04 4.56 6.32
N TYR A 7 6.95 4.68 7.29
CA TYR A 7 7.37 3.54 8.11
C TYR A 7 8.20 4.01 9.30
N ASP A 8 8.32 3.17 10.30
CA ASP A 8 9.26 3.35 11.39
C ASP A 8 9.74 1.98 11.89
N LYS A 9 10.54 1.96 12.92
CA LYS A 9 11.10 0.72 13.45
C LYS A 9 10.05 -0.25 13.99
N ASN A 10 8.85 0.24 14.26
CA ASN A 10 7.77 -0.57 14.81
C ASN A 10 6.84 -1.14 13.74
N SER A 11 7.03 -0.78 12.48
CA SER A 11 6.19 -1.28 11.40
C SER A 11 6.31 -2.80 11.28
N ARG A 12 5.18 -3.48 11.04
CA ARG A 12 5.13 -4.93 10.93
C ARG A 12 4.50 -5.41 9.64
N VAL A 13 3.63 -4.60 9.03
CA VAL A 13 3.00 -4.87 7.74
C VAL A 13 3.46 -3.80 6.77
N LEU A 14 3.85 -4.22 5.57
CA LEU A 14 4.17 -3.29 4.48
C LEU A 14 3.12 -3.43 3.40
N ILE A 15 2.41 -2.35 3.12
CA ILE A 15 1.41 -2.32 2.05
C ILE A 15 2.00 -1.55 0.88
N LEU A 16 1.99 -2.15 -0.30
CA LEU A 16 2.56 -1.56 -1.50
C LEU A 16 1.49 -1.42 -2.58
N GLY A 17 1.31 -0.19 -3.07
CA GLY A 17 0.55 0.06 -4.28
C GLY A 17 1.44 0.04 -5.51
N SER A 18 0.85 0.38 -6.67
CA SER A 18 1.61 0.44 -7.93
C SER A 18 2.24 1.82 -8.12
N PHE A 19 1.41 2.83 -8.35
CA PHE A 19 1.83 4.21 -8.55
C PHE A 19 0.67 5.12 -8.16
N PRO A 20 0.93 6.30 -7.56
CA PRO A 20 -0.16 7.17 -7.12
C PRO A 20 -1.05 7.60 -8.28
N SER A 21 -2.37 7.58 -8.06
CA SER A 21 -3.32 8.10 -9.03
C SER A 21 -3.16 9.62 -9.18
N VAL A 22 -3.79 10.19 -10.21
CA VAL A 22 -3.80 11.63 -10.39
C VAL A 22 -4.41 12.31 -9.15
N LYS A 23 -5.51 11.77 -8.63
CA LYS A 23 -6.16 12.33 -7.44
C LYS A 23 -5.27 12.27 -6.21
N SER A 24 -4.54 11.16 -6.02
CA SER A 24 -3.60 11.04 -4.89
C SER A 24 -2.50 12.09 -5.00
N ARG A 25 -1.99 12.34 -6.21
CA ARG A 25 -0.96 13.36 -6.42
C ARG A 25 -1.47 14.77 -6.17
N GLU A 26 -2.72 15.06 -6.51
CA GLU A 26 -3.34 16.36 -6.23
C GLU A 26 -3.49 16.60 -4.73
N ILE A 27 -3.84 15.55 -3.97
CA ILE A 27 -4.01 15.64 -2.51
C ILE A 27 -2.67 15.48 -1.80
N ALA A 28 -1.65 15.01 -2.52
CA ALA A 28 -0.29 14.80 -2.02
C ALA A 28 -0.18 13.71 -0.96
N PHE A 29 -1.05 12.67 -1.05
CA PHE A 29 -0.90 11.51 -0.19
C PHE A 29 -1.55 10.27 -0.80
N TYR A 30 -1.18 9.11 -0.24
CA TYR A 30 -1.62 7.80 -0.71
C TYR A 30 -3.14 7.66 -0.67
N TYR A 31 -3.68 7.11 -1.76
CA TYR A 31 -5.10 6.79 -1.85
C TYR A 31 -6.00 8.00 -1.57
N GLY A 32 -5.60 9.15 -2.09
CA GLY A 32 -6.31 10.41 -1.87
C GLY A 32 -7.66 10.51 -2.60
N ASN A 33 -7.89 9.66 -3.62
CA ASN A 33 -9.21 9.62 -4.26
C ASN A 33 -10.22 9.08 -3.26
N LYS A 34 -11.26 9.89 -2.97
CA LYS A 34 -12.27 9.53 -1.96
C LYS A 34 -13.03 8.25 -2.29
N GLN A 35 -13.07 7.86 -3.57
CA GLN A 35 -13.72 6.62 -3.98
C GLN A 35 -12.83 5.39 -3.78
N ASN A 36 -11.54 5.58 -3.49
CA ASN A 36 -10.65 4.48 -3.17
C ASN A 36 -11.00 3.95 -1.78
N ARG A 37 -11.09 2.63 -1.65
CA ARG A 37 -11.57 1.99 -0.42
C ARG A 37 -10.49 1.69 0.60
N PHE A 38 -9.23 2.09 0.31
CA PHE A 38 -8.11 1.75 1.20
C PHE A 38 -8.32 2.24 2.63
N TRP A 39 -8.50 3.56 2.79
CA TRP A 39 -8.59 4.15 4.13
C TRP A 39 -9.77 3.62 4.92
N LYS A 40 -10.92 3.53 4.27
CA LYS A 40 -12.13 3.00 4.91
C LYS A 40 -11.94 1.55 5.36
N THR A 41 -11.29 0.74 4.53
CA THR A 41 -11.08 -0.67 4.83
C THR A 41 -10.10 -0.87 5.97
N VAL A 42 -8.93 -0.21 5.90
CA VAL A 42 -7.90 -0.38 6.92
C VAL A 42 -8.33 0.24 8.25
N CYS A 43 -8.87 1.45 8.23
CA CYS A 43 -9.37 2.07 9.47
C CYS A 43 -10.51 1.26 10.07
N GLY A 44 -11.39 0.71 9.23
CA GLY A 44 -12.49 -0.13 9.69
C GLY A 44 -12.01 -1.38 10.43
N PHE A 45 -10.90 -1.97 9.99
CA PHE A 45 -10.33 -3.11 10.69
C PHE A 45 -9.96 -2.77 12.13
N PHE A 46 -9.44 -1.58 12.36
CA PHE A 46 -9.04 -1.12 13.70
C PHE A 46 -10.17 -0.45 14.48
N GLY A 47 -11.38 -0.41 13.92
CA GLY A 47 -12.52 0.26 14.57
C GLY A 47 -12.37 1.76 14.64
N ALA A 48 -11.63 2.37 13.72
CA ALA A 48 -11.33 3.79 13.73
C ALA A 48 -12.05 4.52 12.60
N ASN A 49 -12.33 5.81 12.79
CA ASN A 49 -12.82 6.67 11.73
C ASN A 49 -11.66 7.03 10.81
N VAL A 50 -11.97 7.33 9.54
CA VAL A 50 -10.95 7.74 8.57
C VAL A 50 -10.42 9.12 8.96
N PRO A 51 -9.10 9.27 9.19
CA PRO A 51 -8.53 10.58 9.49
C PRO A 51 -8.69 11.54 8.32
N GLU A 52 -8.82 12.83 8.61
CA GLU A 52 -9.08 13.84 7.59
C GLU A 52 -7.81 14.47 7.02
N SER A 53 -6.76 14.58 7.82
CA SER A 53 -5.52 15.21 7.36
C SER A 53 -4.45 14.19 6.99
N VAL A 54 -3.49 14.61 6.17
CA VAL A 54 -2.33 13.80 5.82
C VAL A 54 -1.54 13.43 7.08
N GLU A 55 -1.37 14.39 7.98
CA GLU A 55 -0.61 14.16 9.21
C GLU A 55 -1.29 13.10 10.09
N GLU A 56 -2.61 13.18 10.21
CA GLU A 56 -3.36 12.20 11.00
C GLU A 56 -3.36 10.83 10.35
N LYS A 57 -3.41 10.77 9.02
CA LYS A 57 -3.32 9.50 8.29
C LYS A 57 -1.97 8.84 8.52
N ARG A 58 -0.89 9.62 8.43
CA ARG A 58 0.47 9.11 8.68
C ARG A 58 0.59 8.61 10.12
N ALA A 59 0.11 9.38 11.08
CA ALA A 59 0.15 8.98 12.49
C ALA A 59 -0.65 7.70 12.75
N PHE A 60 -1.80 7.56 12.08
CA PHE A 60 -2.62 6.35 12.19
C PHE A 60 -1.86 5.12 11.74
N LEU A 61 -1.20 5.19 10.58
CA LEU A 61 -0.43 4.07 10.05
C LEU A 61 0.70 3.67 11.01
N LEU A 62 1.47 4.65 11.47
CA LEU A 62 2.60 4.37 12.35
C LEU A 62 2.15 3.80 13.69
N ARG A 63 1.08 4.36 14.26
CA ARG A 63 0.53 3.87 15.53
C ARG A 63 0.06 2.43 15.43
N ASN A 64 -0.45 2.04 14.26
CA ASN A 64 -0.94 0.68 14.03
C ASN A 64 0.07 -0.23 13.35
N LYS A 65 1.33 0.21 13.30
CA LYS A 65 2.46 -0.61 12.83
C LYS A 65 2.37 -0.98 11.35
N ILE A 66 1.82 -0.08 10.54
CA ILE A 66 1.66 -0.28 9.11
C ILE A 66 2.61 0.64 8.36
N ALA A 67 3.41 0.05 7.46
CA ALA A 67 4.22 0.80 6.51
C ALA A 67 3.49 0.86 5.17
N LEU A 68 3.70 1.94 4.43
CA LEU A 68 2.97 2.18 3.18
C LEU A 68 3.90 2.82 2.17
N TRP A 69 3.91 2.27 0.94
CA TRP A 69 4.63 2.86 -0.19
C TRP A 69 4.04 2.34 -1.49
N ASP A 70 4.65 2.72 -2.61
CA ASP A 70 4.29 2.24 -3.94
C ASP A 70 5.50 1.55 -4.58
N MET A 71 5.26 0.55 -5.43
CA MET A 71 6.35 -0.16 -6.11
C MET A 71 6.99 0.68 -7.21
N ALA A 72 6.23 1.51 -7.91
CA ALA A 72 6.78 2.37 -8.94
C ALA A 72 6.96 3.78 -8.39
N ILE A 73 8.22 4.21 -8.26
CA ILE A 73 8.52 5.56 -7.76
C ILE A 73 8.59 6.57 -8.90
N SER A 74 8.76 6.07 -10.13
CA SER A 74 8.78 6.88 -11.34
C SER A 74 8.39 5.99 -12.50
N CYS A 75 7.56 6.48 -13.40
CA CYS A 75 7.18 5.73 -14.58
C CYS A 75 6.53 6.65 -15.61
N GLU A 76 6.44 6.19 -16.86
CA GLU A 76 5.69 6.87 -17.89
C GLU A 76 4.25 6.40 -17.83
N ILE A 77 3.32 7.34 -17.77
CA ILE A 77 1.90 7.05 -17.69
C ILE A 77 1.16 7.87 -18.73
N ALA A 78 0.30 7.21 -19.53
CA ALA A 78 -0.65 7.89 -20.39
C ALA A 78 -2.01 7.89 -19.69
N GLY A 79 -2.20 8.84 -18.78
CA GLY A 79 -3.38 8.90 -17.92
C GLY A 79 -3.20 8.10 -16.66
N SER A 80 -4.30 7.58 -16.11
CA SER A 80 -4.30 6.84 -14.84
C SER A 80 -4.50 5.33 -15.02
N SER A 81 -4.45 4.85 -16.25
CA SER A 81 -4.67 3.43 -16.52
C SER A 81 -3.43 2.63 -16.17
N ASP A 82 -3.62 1.51 -15.48
CA ASP A 82 -2.54 0.59 -15.16
C ASP A 82 -1.88 0.03 -16.42
N ALA A 83 -2.67 -0.15 -17.49
CA ALA A 83 -2.14 -0.67 -18.75
C ALA A 83 -1.17 0.29 -19.44
N SER A 84 -1.17 1.57 -19.06
CA SER A 84 -0.30 2.57 -19.66
C SER A 84 0.97 2.83 -18.86
N VAL A 85 1.20 2.10 -17.76
CA VAL A 85 2.42 2.25 -16.96
C VAL A 85 3.58 1.62 -17.71
N LYS A 86 4.62 2.41 -17.99
CA LYS A 86 5.80 1.98 -18.75
C LYS A 86 7.06 2.50 -18.10
N ASN A 87 8.18 1.80 -18.32
CA ASN A 87 9.50 2.24 -17.87
C ASN A 87 9.51 2.59 -16.38
N ALA A 88 8.85 1.75 -15.58
CA ALA A 88 8.77 1.99 -14.15
C ALA A 88 10.13 1.85 -13.48
N VAL A 89 10.47 2.83 -12.64
CA VAL A 89 11.61 2.71 -11.73
C VAL A 89 11.04 2.13 -10.43
N LEU A 90 11.52 0.94 -10.09
CA LEU A 90 10.97 0.21 -8.94
C LEU A 90 11.58 0.69 -7.63
N ALA A 91 10.78 0.69 -6.58
CA ALA A 91 11.19 1.13 -5.26
C ALA A 91 12.27 0.21 -4.69
N ASP A 92 13.25 0.81 -4.01
CA ASP A 92 14.22 0.06 -3.21
C ASP A 92 13.66 -0.06 -1.79
N LEU A 93 13.26 -1.26 -1.43
CA LEU A 93 12.61 -1.53 -0.13
C LEU A 93 13.62 -1.82 0.98
N GLN A 94 14.92 -1.89 0.65
CA GLN A 94 15.92 -2.26 1.63
C GLN A 94 15.94 -1.33 2.85
N PRO A 95 15.81 0.01 2.71
CA PRO A 95 15.76 0.86 3.90
C PRO A 95 14.64 0.49 4.87
N ILE A 96 13.48 0.07 4.33
CA ILE A 96 12.35 -0.35 5.18
C ILE A 96 12.70 -1.65 5.91
N PHE A 97 13.25 -2.62 5.19
CA PHE A 97 13.61 -3.92 5.78
C PHE A 97 14.73 -3.79 6.80
N SER A 98 15.64 -2.84 6.62
CA SER A 98 16.72 -2.59 7.58
C SER A 98 16.25 -1.88 8.84
N THR A 99 15.14 -1.17 8.76
CA THR A 99 14.61 -0.37 9.87
C THR A 99 13.56 -1.14 10.66
N ALA A 100 12.69 -1.88 9.98
CA ALA A 100 11.51 -2.51 10.58
C ALA A 100 11.53 -4.03 10.36
N ASN A 101 10.99 -4.76 11.32
CA ASN A 101 10.81 -6.19 11.20
C ASN A 101 9.46 -6.50 10.54
N ILE A 102 9.44 -6.39 9.22
CA ILE A 102 8.21 -6.60 8.45
C ILE A 102 7.85 -8.09 8.46
N LYS A 103 6.64 -8.39 8.88
CA LYS A 103 6.13 -9.77 8.99
C LYS A 103 5.43 -10.24 7.73
N LYS A 104 4.80 -9.32 7.00
CA LYS A 104 4.10 -9.66 5.77
C LYS A 104 3.98 -8.44 4.87
N ILE A 105 3.97 -8.68 3.56
CA ILE A 105 3.84 -7.63 2.55
C ILE A 105 2.52 -7.82 1.82
N PHE A 106 1.71 -6.78 1.78
CA PHE A 106 0.43 -6.77 1.06
C PHE A 106 0.59 -5.99 -0.24
N LEU A 107 0.29 -6.64 -1.37
CA LEU A 107 0.40 -6.01 -2.68
C LEU A 107 -1.00 -5.64 -3.14
N ASN A 108 -1.27 -4.34 -3.19
CA ASN A 108 -2.60 -3.82 -3.44
C ASN A 108 -2.94 -3.87 -4.94
N GLY A 109 -3.43 -5.03 -5.37
CA GLY A 109 -3.86 -5.25 -6.74
C GLY A 109 -2.83 -5.96 -7.60
N THR A 110 -3.24 -6.31 -8.81
CA THR A 110 -2.45 -7.12 -9.73
C THR A 110 -1.19 -6.39 -10.22
N LEU A 111 -1.30 -5.10 -10.56
CA LEU A 111 -0.13 -4.37 -11.04
C LEU A 111 0.93 -4.23 -9.97
N ALA A 112 0.54 -3.91 -8.73
CA ALA A 112 1.49 -3.85 -7.63
C ALA A 112 2.21 -5.20 -7.46
N TYR A 113 1.46 -6.29 -7.55
CA TYR A 113 2.03 -7.63 -7.46
C TYR A 113 3.03 -7.89 -8.59
N GLN A 114 2.66 -7.58 -9.82
CA GLN A 114 3.54 -7.78 -10.98
C GLN A 114 4.83 -6.98 -10.87
N LEU A 115 4.74 -5.74 -10.42
CA LEU A 115 5.92 -4.89 -10.24
C LEU A 115 6.80 -5.41 -9.10
N PHE A 116 6.18 -5.87 -8.02
CA PHE A 116 6.93 -6.39 -6.87
C PHE A 116 7.74 -7.63 -7.25
N VAL A 117 7.14 -8.60 -7.92
CA VAL A 117 7.83 -9.84 -8.24
C VAL A 117 8.96 -9.66 -9.24
N GLN A 118 8.95 -8.58 -10.04
CA GLN A 118 10.07 -8.29 -10.93
C GLN A 118 11.38 -8.11 -10.18
N LYS A 119 11.31 -7.64 -8.94
CA LYS A 119 12.52 -7.33 -8.16
C LYS A 119 12.67 -8.19 -6.92
N TYR A 120 11.56 -8.61 -6.32
CA TYR A 120 11.56 -9.24 -5.00
C TYR A 120 10.92 -10.63 -4.95
N GLU A 121 10.80 -11.31 -6.07
CA GLU A 121 10.14 -12.62 -6.15
C GLU A 121 10.68 -13.61 -5.11
N ASN A 122 11.97 -13.60 -4.87
CA ASN A 122 12.65 -14.58 -4.02
C ASN A 122 12.87 -14.10 -2.58
N ILE A 123 12.22 -13.01 -2.18
CA ILE A 123 12.37 -12.51 -0.81
C ILE A 123 11.78 -13.51 0.18
N THR A 124 12.38 -13.60 1.38
CA THR A 124 11.94 -14.56 2.39
C THR A 124 10.71 -14.12 3.18
N ILE A 125 10.41 -12.82 3.18
CA ILE A 125 9.21 -12.30 3.86
C ILE A 125 7.98 -12.73 3.10
N PRO A 126 6.96 -13.31 3.76
CA PRO A 126 5.72 -13.67 3.08
C PRO A 126 5.05 -12.46 2.42
N TYR A 127 4.54 -12.65 1.23
CA TYR A 127 3.80 -11.58 0.55
C TYR A 127 2.54 -12.16 -0.10
N VAL A 128 1.53 -11.32 -0.29
CA VAL A 128 0.24 -11.73 -0.83
C VAL A 128 -0.33 -10.64 -1.74
N LYS A 129 -0.93 -11.09 -2.84
CA LYS A 129 -1.67 -10.18 -3.73
C LYS A 129 -3.06 -9.96 -3.12
N MET A 130 -3.38 -8.70 -2.86
CA MET A 130 -4.66 -8.31 -2.27
C MET A 130 -5.63 -7.79 -3.33
N PRO A 131 -6.94 -7.90 -3.10
CA PRO A 131 -7.90 -7.23 -3.97
C PRO A 131 -7.62 -5.74 -4.02
N SER A 132 -7.55 -5.16 -5.22
CA SER A 132 -7.28 -3.74 -5.37
C SER A 132 -8.37 -2.90 -4.71
N THR A 133 -7.97 -1.90 -3.93
CA THR A 133 -8.89 -0.95 -3.31
C THR A 133 -9.38 0.10 -4.30
N SER A 134 -8.87 0.11 -5.51
CA SER A 134 -9.25 1.06 -6.56
C SER A 134 -10.74 1.01 -6.85
N PRO A 135 -11.39 2.18 -7.09
CA PRO A 135 -12.78 2.19 -7.51
C PRO A 135 -13.01 1.49 -8.84
N ALA A 136 -11.95 1.25 -9.62
CA ALA A 136 -12.04 0.48 -10.86
C ALA A 136 -12.26 -1.01 -10.62
N ASN A 137 -12.09 -1.51 -9.41
CA ASN A 137 -12.30 -2.92 -9.08
C ASN A 137 -13.75 -3.13 -8.57
N PRO A 138 -14.67 -3.66 -9.42
CA PRO A 138 -16.06 -3.83 -9.00
C PRO A 138 -16.28 -5.00 -8.03
N ARG A 139 -15.28 -5.85 -7.84
CA ARG A 139 -15.40 -7.05 -7.01
C ARG A 139 -14.59 -6.96 -5.73
N PHE A 140 -14.39 -5.77 -5.23
CA PHE A 140 -13.63 -5.57 -4.00
C PHE A 140 -14.33 -6.24 -2.81
N GLN A 141 -13.56 -6.95 -2.01
CA GLN A 141 -14.06 -7.63 -0.81
C GLN A 141 -13.21 -7.21 0.38
N ALA A 142 -13.77 -6.37 1.24
CA ALA A 142 -13.06 -5.87 2.42
C ALA A 142 -12.69 -7.01 3.39
N GLU A 143 -13.48 -8.09 3.40
CA GLU A 143 -13.23 -9.23 4.29
C GLU A 143 -11.86 -9.87 4.07
N ILE A 144 -11.38 -9.89 2.83
CA ILE A 144 -10.05 -10.44 2.52
C ILE A 144 -8.97 -9.60 3.18
N TRP A 145 -9.10 -8.26 3.09
CA TRP A 145 -8.17 -7.36 3.76
C TRP A 145 -8.20 -7.55 5.27
N HIS A 146 -9.40 -7.64 5.84
CA HIS A 146 -9.55 -7.79 7.30
C HIS A 146 -8.94 -9.10 7.77
N LYS A 147 -9.14 -10.18 7.03
CA LYS A 147 -8.57 -11.49 7.39
C LYS A 147 -7.05 -11.46 7.38
N GLU A 148 -6.45 -10.90 6.33
CA GLU A 148 -4.99 -10.84 6.24
C GLU A 148 -4.39 -9.97 7.34
N LEU A 149 -5.02 -8.85 7.64
CA LEU A 149 -4.57 -8.00 8.75
C LEU A 149 -4.69 -8.72 10.08
N GLN A 150 -5.79 -9.44 10.28
CA GLN A 150 -5.98 -10.21 11.50
C GLN A 150 -4.90 -11.28 11.67
N ASP A 151 -4.54 -11.97 10.60
CA ASP A 151 -3.52 -13.01 10.66
C ASP A 151 -2.17 -12.45 11.10
N VAL A 152 -1.85 -11.22 10.72
CA VAL A 152 -0.59 -10.60 11.14
C VAL A 152 -0.65 -10.09 12.58
N PHE A 153 -1.75 -9.43 12.96
CA PHE A 153 -1.82 -8.73 14.24
C PHE A 153 -2.35 -9.58 15.40
N SER A 154 -2.92 -10.74 15.12
CA SER A 154 -3.43 -11.61 16.19
C SER A 154 -2.37 -12.51 16.81
N ILE A 155 -1.15 -12.53 16.28
CA ILE A 155 -0.05 -13.37 16.75
C ILE A 155 0.90 -12.57 17.65
N GLN A 156 0.38 -11.73 18.49
CA GLN A 156 1.23 -10.91 19.37
C GLN A 156 1.17 -11.35 20.80
#